data_12bfcddf84f44a551467a929d941875b
#
_entry.id   12bfcddf84f44a551467a929d941875b
#
_cell.length_a   1.000
_cell.length_b   1.000
_cell.length_c   1.000
_cell.angle_alpha   90.00
_cell.angle_beta   90.00
_cell.angle_gamma   90.00
#
_symmetry.space_group_name_H-M   'P 1'
#
loop_
_entity.id
_entity.type
_entity.pdbx_description
1 polymer ?
#
loop_
_entity_poly.entity_id
_entity_poly.type
_entity_poly.pdbx_seq_one_letter_code
_entity_poly.pdbx_strand_id
1 'polypeptide(L)'
;MNADRYGSIREAVEAVRGVWPVELLPSKITRFDDRDGRRGNRACWGYLTPDEQVAVTGNWRDSGLRAHYVKGGDARKLSRAEQRALDAQIREARRKAEEQREAEWFKAAAIAAEIVRSSRSADGLGHPYLSRKRVRPVAPLGVLEAGAVRSIYEQATGERASWLWSYKRSAPMSGPLLVVPCYLGGFTDRLSSVELIDAAGSKVCLRGGRMSGAFWTPVGLGAAVQAGKRIGIAEGIATALSLTQVKGLPCVAARSCVNLEATAIALRNRFPRAELVVCGDRGNGEEAATVAAEKARALIAVPFFSKQLLEQF
;
A
#
# COMPACT_ATOMS: atom_id res chain seq x y z
N MET A 1 -11.30 28.94 -10.73
CA MET A 1 -10.85 28.17 -11.90
C MET A 1 -12.08 27.73 -12.67
N ASN A 2 -12.20 28.11 -13.95
CA ASN A 2 -13.29 27.61 -14.80
C ASN A 2 -13.00 26.13 -15.06
N ALA A 3 -13.87 25.25 -14.57
CA ALA A 3 -13.78 23.83 -14.92
C ALA A 3 -14.22 23.68 -16.38
N ASP A 4 -13.37 23.07 -17.20
CA ASP A 4 -13.67 22.78 -18.61
C ASP A 4 -14.87 21.82 -18.70
N ARG A 5 -15.73 22.04 -19.68
CA ARG A 5 -16.97 21.28 -19.88
C ARG A 5 -16.85 20.41 -21.11
N TYR A 6 -17.42 19.23 -20.99
CA TYR A 6 -17.31 18.19 -22.01
C TYR A 6 -18.69 17.66 -22.40
N GLY A 7 -18.85 17.31 -23.66
CA GLY A 7 -20.09 16.82 -24.24
C GLY A 7 -20.44 15.38 -23.84
N SER A 8 -19.46 14.65 -23.33
CA SER A 8 -19.64 13.26 -22.86
C SER A 8 -18.85 12.96 -21.59
N ILE A 9 -19.30 11.95 -20.82
CA ILE A 9 -18.57 11.43 -19.65
C ILE A 9 -17.20 10.93 -20.09
N ARG A 10 -17.08 10.33 -21.27
CA ARG A 10 -15.79 9.88 -21.82
C ARG A 10 -14.80 11.03 -21.94
N GLU A 11 -15.17 12.13 -22.58
CA GLU A 11 -14.30 13.31 -22.73
C GLU A 11 -13.90 13.87 -21.35
N ALA A 12 -14.84 13.94 -20.40
CA ALA A 12 -14.55 14.38 -19.04
C ALA A 12 -13.56 13.46 -18.30
N VAL A 13 -13.63 12.16 -18.56
CA VAL A 13 -12.67 11.15 -18.00
C VAL A 13 -11.30 11.33 -18.65
N GLU A 14 -11.24 11.45 -19.97
CA GLU A 14 -10.00 11.62 -20.72
C GLU A 14 -9.29 12.95 -20.39
N ALA A 15 -10.05 14.01 -20.11
CA ALA A 15 -9.52 15.31 -19.72
C ALA A 15 -8.73 15.28 -18.39
N VAL A 16 -9.08 14.39 -17.48
CA VAL A 16 -8.34 14.17 -16.22
C VAL A 16 -7.30 13.06 -16.34
N ARG A 17 -6.93 12.70 -17.56
CA ARG A 17 -6.00 11.60 -17.88
C ARG A 17 -6.52 10.22 -17.49
N GLY A 18 -7.83 10.07 -17.30
CA GLY A 18 -8.44 8.80 -16.98
C GLY A 18 -8.40 7.81 -18.13
N VAL A 19 -8.36 6.53 -17.79
CA VAL A 19 -8.43 5.42 -18.76
C VAL A 19 -9.90 5.05 -18.98
N TRP A 20 -10.37 5.15 -20.21
CA TRP A 20 -11.70 4.73 -20.62
C TRP A 20 -11.68 3.21 -21.03
N PRO A 21 -12.71 2.39 -20.79
CA PRO A 21 -14.05 2.74 -20.26
C PRO A 21 -14.12 2.76 -18.72
N VAL A 22 -15.02 3.60 -18.18
CA VAL A 22 -15.34 3.72 -16.77
C VAL A 22 -16.85 3.81 -16.59
N GLU A 23 -17.41 3.03 -15.67
CA GLU A 23 -18.78 3.15 -15.22
C GLU A 23 -18.83 4.06 -13.99
N LEU A 24 -19.45 5.24 -14.10
CA LEU A 24 -19.70 6.12 -12.97
C LEU A 24 -21.05 5.75 -12.32
N LEU A 25 -21.01 5.39 -11.05
CA LEU A 25 -22.21 5.05 -10.29
C LEU A 25 -22.80 6.32 -9.66
N PRO A 26 -24.13 6.54 -9.77
CA PRO A 26 -24.80 7.69 -9.15
C PRO A 26 -24.56 7.75 -7.64
N SER A 27 -24.36 8.96 -7.12
CA SER A 27 -24.14 9.27 -5.70
C SER A 27 -22.89 8.65 -5.07
N LYS A 28 -22.01 8.06 -5.86
CA LYS A 28 -20.78 7.39 -5.38
C LYS A 28 -19.54 7.97 -6.02
N ILE A 29 -18.43 7.94 -5.27
CA ILE A 29 -17.11 8.20 -5.84
C ILE A 29 -16.59 6.92 -6.49
N THR A 30 -16.52 6.92 -7.82
CA THR A 30 -15.89 5.85 -8.60
C THR A 30 -14.42 6.18 -8.81
N ARG A 31 -13.53 5.22 -8.57
CA ARG A 31 -12.09 5.39 -8.79
C ARG A 31 -11.65 4.60 -10.02
N PHE A 32 -10.82 5.22 -10.85
CA PHE A 32 -10.30 4.63 -12.07
C PHE A 32 -8.84 5.03 -12.32
N ASP A 33 -8.21 4.33 -13.25
CA ASP A 33 -6.78 4.49 -13.50
C ASP A 33 -6.46 5.78 -14.23
N ASP A 34 -5.34 6.39 -13.86
CA ASP A 34 -4.66 7.43 -14.62
C ASP A 34 -3.78 6.73 -15.68
N ARG A 35 -3.91 7.16 -16.94
CA ARG A 35 -3.18 6.63 -18.11
C ARG A 35 -1.66 6.76 -17.96
N ASP A 36 -1.19 7.80 -17.25
CA ASP A 36 0.23 8.08 -17.04
C ASP A 36 0.82 7.31 -15.83
N GLY A 37 0.10 6.29 -15.34
CA GLY A 37 0.52 5.49 -14.21
C GLY A 37 0.46 3.99 -14.49
N ARG A 38 0.96 3.19 -13.54
CA ARG A 38 0.84 1.73 -13.62
C ARG A 38 -0.63 1.32 -13.59
N ARG A 39 -0.99 0.27 -14.33
CA ARG A 39 -2.33 -0.34 -14.27
C ARG A 39 -2.74 -0.62 -12.83
N GLY A 40 -3.97 -0.26 -12.45
CA GLY A 40 -4.47 -0.38 -11.10
C GLY A 40 -4.08 0.78 -10.16
N ASN A 41 -3.53 1.88 -10.68
CA ASN A 41 -3.11 3.05 -9.88
C ASN A 41 -4.29 3.81 -9.24
N ARG A 42 -5.50 3.72 -9.81
CA ARG A 42 -6.74 4.36 -9.33
C ARG A 42 -6.57 5.81 -8.89
N ALA A 43 -5.74 6.56 -9.62
CA ALA A 43 -5.43 7.96 -9.29
C ALA A 43 -6.50 8.94 -9.72
N CYS A 44 -7.39 8.56 -10.64
CA CYS A 44 -8.53 9.36 -11.04
C CYS A 44 -9.80 9.01 -10.23
N TRP A 45 -10.73 9.93 -10.20
CA TRP A 45 -12.03 9.76 -9.56
C TRP A 45 -13.14 10.41 -10.39
N GLY A 46 -14.35 9.90 -10.28
CA GLY A 46 -15.55 10.48 -10.85
C GLY A 46 -16.72 10.42 -9.88
N TYR A 47 -17.59 11.39 -9.97
CA TYR A 47 -18.87 11.46 -9.26
C TYR A 47 -19.97 11.77 -10.27
N LEU A 48 -21.05 11.00 -10.23
CA LEU A 48 -22.26 11.24 -11.00
C LEU A 48 -23.38 11.67 -10.03
N THR A 49 -24.10 12.74 -10.37
CA THR A 49 -25.24 13.20 -9.53
C THR A 49 -26.34 12.14 -9.48
N PRO A 50 -27.19 12.14 -8.42
CA PRO A 50 -28.27 11.15 -8.29
C PRO A 50 -29.26 11.14 -9.47
N ASP A 51 -29.47 12.29 -10.09
CA ASP A 51 -30.35 12.50 -11.27
C ASP A 51 -29.63 12.22 -12.60
N GLU A 52 -28.36 11.81 -12.54
CA GLU A 52 -27.49 11.53 -13.68
C GLU A 52 -27.33 12.69 -14.68
N GLN A 53 -27.61 13.92 -14.25
CA GLN A 53 -27.52 15.08 -15.13
C GLN A 53 -26.10 15.65 -15.19
N VAL A 54 -25.32 15.52 -14.12
CA VAL A 54 -23.97 16.09 -14.04
C VAL A 54 -22.97 15.03 -13.57
N ALA A 55 -21.85 14.92 -14.28
CA ALA A 55 -20.70 14.19 -13.79
C ALA A 55 -19.53 15.13 -13.57
N VAL A 56 -18.77 14.86 -12.51
CA VAL A 56 -17.50 15.56 -12.21
C VAL A 56 -16.40 14.53 -12.11
N THR A 57 -15.33 14.73 -12.87
CA THR A 57 -14.13 13.89 -12.80
C THR A 57 -12.93 14.70 -12.32
N GLY A 58 -11.93 14.03 -11.78
CA GLY A 58 -10.70 14.68 -11.31
C GLY A 58 -9.58 13.69 -11.11
N ASN A 59 -8.39 14.22 -10.82
CA ASN A 59 -7.20 13.43 -10.57
C ASN A 59 -6.65 13.76 -9.16
N TRP A 60 -6.35 12.74 -8.36
CA TRP A 60 -5.83 12.93 -7.01
C TRP A 60 -4.37 13.41 -6.97
N ARG A 61 -3.60 13.09 -8.02
CA ARG A 61 -2.20 13.51 -8.16
C ARG A 61 -2.10 14.96 -8.59
N ASP A 62 -3.13 15.43 -9.29
CA ASP A 62 -3.24 16.79 -9.76
C ASP A 62 -4.59 17.37 -9.34
N SER A 63 -4.63 17.99 -8.17
CA SER A 63 -5.85 18.54 -7.59
C SER A 63 -6.47 19.67 -8.42
N GLY A 64 -5.71 20.24 -9.37
CA GLY A 64 -6.18 21.25 -10.32
C GLY A 64 -6.93 20.67 -11.51
N LEU A 65 -6.71 19.40 -11.84
CA LEU A 65 -7.40 18.74 -12.95
C LEU A 65 -8.81 18.32 -12.51
N ARG A 66 -9.81 19.06 -13.00
CA ARG A 66 -11.23 18.75 -12.86
C ARG A 66 -11.94 19.01 -14.18
N ALA A 67 -12.83 18.09 -14.55
CA ALA A 67 -13.69 18.21 -15.73
C ALA A 67 -15.14 17.99 -15.34
N HIS A 68 -16.05 18.66 -16.01
CA HIS A 68 -17.49 18.54 -15.78
C HIS A 68 -18.18 18.09 -17.07
N TYR A 69 -19.08 17.15 -16.94
CA TYR A 69 -20.05 16.77 -17.97
C TYR A 69 -21.45 17.21 -17.53
N VAL A 70 -22.25 17.73 -18.44
CA VAL A 70 -23.65 18.06 -18.23
C VAL A 70 -24.47 17.41 -19.34
N LYS A 71 -25.48 16.62 -19.00
CA LYS A 71 -26.34 15.93 -19.96
C LYS A 71 -27.11 16.95 -20.82
N GLY A 72 -27.13 16.71 -22.13
CA GLY A 72 -27.81 17.61 -23.07
C GLY A 72 -26.93 18.64 -23.75
N GLY A 73 -25.63 18.68 -23.42
CA GLY A 73 -24.64 19.47 -24.19
C GLY A 73 -24.78 20.99 -24.10
N ASP A 74 -25.82 21.51 -23.47
CA ASP A 74 -26.00 22.93 -23.30
C ASP A 74 -24.98 23.52 -22.33
N ALA A 75 -24.19 24.44 -22.83
CA ALA A 75 -23.16 25.19 -22.11
C ALA A 75 -23.71 26.11 -21.00
N ARG A 76 -24.83 25.73 -20.40
CA ARG A 76 -25.39 26.47 -19.27
C ARG A 76 -24.37 26.46 -18.13
N LYS A 77 -23.82 27.61 -17.83
CA LYS A 77 -22.98 27.78 -16.65
C LYS A 77 -23.82 27.45 -15.41
N LEU A 78 -23.37 26.48 -14.61
CA LEU A 78 -23.96 26.27 -13.29
C LEU A 78 -23.93 27.60 -12.54
N SER A 79 -25.05 27.97 -11.96
CA SER A 79 -25.10 29.12 -11.06
C SER A 79 -24.20 28.87 -9.86
N ARG A 80 -23.84 29.92 -9.14
CA ARG A 80 -23.05 29.80 -7.91
C ARG A 80 -23.72 28.91 -6.86
N ALA A 81 -25.07 28.87 -6.83
CA ALA A 81 -25.83 28.02 -5.94
C ALA A 81 -25.73 26.54 -6.34
N GLU A 82 -25.91 26.25 -7.63
CA GLU A 82 -25.77 24.89 -8.18
C GLU A 82 -24.36 24.34 -7.98
N GLN A 83 -23.34 25.18 -8.20
CA GLN A 83 -21.94 24.78 -7.97
C GLN A 83 -21.68 24.45 -6.50
N ARG A 84 -22.20 25.26 -5.57
CA ARG A 84 -22.07 25.00 -4.13
C ARG A 84 -22.80 23.70 -3.71
N ALA A 85 -23.99 23.46 -4.25
CA ALA A 85 -24.74 22.24 -4.01
C ALA A 85 -23.98 21.00 -4.52
N LEU A 86 -23.44 21.05 -5.73
CA LEU A 86 -22.64 19.98 -6.32
C LEU A 86 -21.36 19.71 -5.49
N ASP A 87 -20.64 20.74 -5.08
CA ASP A 87 -19.46 20.59 -4.23
C ASP A 87 -19.83 19.99 -2.85
N ALA A 88 -20.99 20.31 -2.31
CA ALA A 88 -21.50 19.71 -1.08
C ALA A 88 -21.80 18.21 -1.26
N GLN A 89 -22.45 17.82 -2.36
CA GLN A 89 -22.72 16.42 -2.70
C GLN A 89 -21.42 15.62 -2.89
N ILE A 90 -20.43 16.19 -3.59
CA ILE A 90 -19.12 15.55 -3.78
C ILE A 90 -18.40 15.36 -2.42
N ARG A 91 -18.42 16.39 -1.55
CA ARG A 91 -17.82 16.25 -0.21
C ARG A 91 -18.49 15.15 0.60
N GLU A 92 -19.82 15.10 0.59
CA GLU A 92 -20.57 14.06 1.31
C GLU A 92 -20.31 12.65 0.75
N ALA A 93 -20.27 12.48 -0.58
CA ALA A 93 -19.93 11.22 -1.21
C ALA A 93 -18.49 10.77 -0.88
N ARG A 94 -17.54 11.70 -0.81
CA ARG A 94 -16.17 11.42 -0.37
C ARG A 94 -16.11 10.99 1.09
N ARG A 95 -16.84 11.67 1.97
CA ARG A 95 -16.92 11.32 3.39
C ARG A 95 -17.45 9.88 3.56
N LYS A 96 -18.55 9.55 2.89
CA LYS A 96 -19.12 8.20 2.91
C LYS A 96 -18.16 7.14 2.37
N ALA A 97 -17.48 7.44 1.28
CA ALA A 97 -16.47 6.54 0.69
C ALA A 97 -15.26 6.34 1.61
N GLU A 98 -14.85 7.36 2.36
CA GLU A 98 -13.77 7.25 3.35
C GLU A 98 -14.21 6.43 4.56
N GLU A 99 -15.39 6.70 5.12
CA GLU A 99 -15.96 5.92 6.23
C GLU A 99 -16.12 4.44 5.86
N GLN A 100 -16.63 4.15 4.65
CA GLN A 100 -16.69 2.77 4.17
C GLN A 100 -15.31 2.12 4.08
N ARG A 101 -14.31 2.83 3.57
CA ARG A 101 -12.94 2.36 3.48
C ARG A 101 -12.31 2.12 4.86
N GLU A 102 -12.55 3.02 5.81
CA GLU A 102 -12.08 2.85 7.19
C GLU A 102 -12.73 1.62 7.85
N ALA A 103 -14.03 1.40 7.61
CA ALA A 103 -14.72 0.20 8.09
C ALA A 103 -14.14 -1.09 7.46
N GLU A 104 -13.80 -1.08 6.16
CA GLU A 104 -13.12 -2.19 5.49
C GLU A 104 -11.71 -2.43 6.09
N TRP A 105 -10.94 -1.37 6.35
CA TRP A 105 -9.64 -1.47 6.99
C TRP A 105 -9.72 -2.04 8.41
N PHE A 106 -10.74 -1.63 9.18
CA PHE A 106 -10.96 -2.16 10.52
C PHE A 106 -11.26 -3.66 10.49
N LYS A 107 -12.13 -4.10 9.57
CA LYS A 107 -12.42 -5.53 9.35
C LYS A 107 -11.17 -6.31 8.97
N ALA A 108 -10.39 -5.79 8.02
CA ALA A 108 -9.15 -6.43 7.60
C ALA A 108 -8.11 -6.48 8.73
N ALA A 109 -8.02 -5.44 9.55
CA ALA A 109 -7.13 -5.45 10.72
C ALA A 109 -7.52 -6.52 11.75
N ALA A 110 -8.83 -6.74 11.97
CA ALA A 110 -9.31 -7.82 12.84
C ALA A 110 -8.93 -9.21 12.29
N ILE A 111 -9.07 -9.42 10.98
CA ILE A 111 -8.64 -10.67 10.30
C ILE A 111 -7.12 -10.83 10.41
N ALA A 112 -6.35 -9.75 10.22
CA ALA A 112 -4.90 -9.77 10.38
C ALA A 112 -4.50 -10.15 11.81
N ALA A 113 -5.20 -9.62 12.83
CA ALA A 113 -4.95 -9.96 14.23
C ALA A 113 -5.22 -11.44 14.51
N GLU A 114 -6.27 -12.02 13.93
CA GLU A 114 -6.57 -13.44 14.05
C GLU A 114 -5.49 -14.31 13.39
N ILE A 115 -5.02 -13.94 12.18
CA ILE A 115 -3.93 -14.63 11.48
C ILE A 115 -2.64 -14.57 12.33
N VAL A 116 -2.29 -13.42 12.89
CA VAL A 116 -1.09 -13.25 13.71
C VAL A 116 -1.23 -14.07 15.01
N ARG A 117 -2.38 -14.04 15.68
CA ARG A 117 -2.66 -14.79 16.91
C ARG A 117 -2.60 -16.30 16.70
N SER A 118 -3.10 -16.78 15.56
CA SER A 118 -3.11 -18.20 15.19
C SER A 118 -1.76 -18.70 14.67
N SER A 119 -0.82 -17.78 14.33
CA SER A 119 0.50 -18.15 13.85
C SER A 119 1.41 -18.58 15.02
N ARG A 120 2.28 -19.56 14.74
CA ARG A 120 3.38 -19.90 15.64
C ARG A 120 4.57 -19.00 15.36
N SER A 121 5.37 -18.66 16.38
CA SER A 121 6.59 -17.88 16.18
C SER A 121 7.47 -18.53 15.09
N ALA A 122 7.97 -17.74 14.17
CA ALA A 122 8.91 -18.22 13.17
C ALA A 122 10.29 -18.55 13.78
N ASP A 123 10.58 -18.02 14.97
CA ASP A 123 11.80 -18.31 15.71
C ASP A 123 11.81 -19.79 16.13
N GLY A 124 12.88 -20.49 15.78
CA GLY A 124 13.03 -21.92 16.02
C GLY A 124 12.30 -22.86 15.03
N LEU A 125 11.28 -22.38 14.31
CA LEU A 125 10.57 -23.21 13.30
C LEU A 125 11.25 -23.17 11.94
N GLY A 126 11.87 -22.03 11.62
CA GLY A 126 12.36 -21.78 10.27
C GLY A 126 11.24 -21.60 9.25
N HIS A 127 11.59 -21.12 8.08
CA HIS A 127 10.69 -21.05 6.92
C HIS A 127 11.50 -21.16 5.63
N PRO A 128 11.09 -21.96 4.61
CA PRO A 128 11.91 -22.22 3.43
C PRO A 128 12.35 -20.94 2.68
N TYR A 129 11.50 -19.91 2.67
CA TYR A 129 11.86 -18.60 2.12
C TYR A 129 13.03 -17.94 2.86
N LEU A 130 13.01 -17.93 4.20
CA LEU A 130 14.07 -17.32 5.02
C LEU A 130 15.37 -18.13 4.93
N SER A 131 15.28 -19.47 4.93
CA SER A 131 16.42 -20.36 4.76
C SER A 131 17.12 -20.12 3.44
N ARG A 132 16.37 -20.03 2.32
CA ARG A 132 16.90 -19.71 1.00
C ARG A 132 17.54 -18.31 0.95
N LYS A 133 17.00 -17.34 1.71
CA LYS A 133 17.57 -15.99 1.84
C LYS A 133 18.73 -15.93 2.85
N ARG A 134 19.06 -17.05 3.53
CA ARG A 134 20.11 -17.16 4.54
C ARG A 134 19.96 -16.15 5.68
N VAL A 135 18.71 -15.89 6.09
CA VAL A 135 18.40 -14.99 7.20
C VAL A 135 17.61 -15.74 8.28
N ARG A 136 17.85 -15.39 9.52
CA ARG A 136 17.11 -15.91 10.67
C ARG A 136 15.86 -15.05 10.92
N PRO A 137 14.74 -15.65 11.32
CA PRO A 137 13.57 -14.89 11.73
C PRO A 137 13.85 -14.06 12.98
N VAL A 138 13.13 -12.97 13.10
CA VAL A 138 13.11 -12.09 14.27
C VAL A 138 11.66 -11.75 14.58
N ALA A 139 11.30 -11.72 15.85
CA ALA A 139 9.95 -11.32 16.25
C ALA A 139 9.60 -9.90 15.72
N PRO A 140 8.37 -9.69 15.28
CA PRO A 140 7.19 -10.55 15.39
C PRO A 140 6.85 -11.32 14.09
N LEU A 141 7.72 -12.16 13.59
CA LEU A 141 7.43 -13.02 12.45
C LEU A 141 6.77 -14.33 12.93
N GLY A 142 5.74 -14.76 12.18
CA GLY A 142 5.04 -16.01 12.46
C GLY A 142 5.01 -16.95 11.25
N VAL A 143 4.56 -18.18 11.50
CA VAL A 143 4.29 -19.20 10.46
C VAL A 143 2.89 -19.75 10.68
N LEU A 144 2.09 -19.78 9.63
CA LEU A 144 0.73 -20.35 9.63
C LEU A 144 0.47 -21.09 8.32
N GLU A 145 -0.24 -22.20 8.42
CA GLU A 145 -0.63 -22.99 7.23
C GLU A 145 -1.59 -22.19 6.32
N ALA A 146 -1.39 -22.25 5.03
CA ALA A 146 -2.24 -21.56 4.03
C ALA A 146 -3.72 -21.93 4.15
N GLY A 147 -4.02 -23.19 4.53
CA GLY A 147 -5.37 -23.66 4.82
C GLY A 147 -6.02 -22.91 5.97
N ALA A 148 -5.28 -22.68 7.06
CA ALA A 148 -5.76 -21.92 8.22
C ALA A 148 -6.00 -20.45 7.87
N VAL A 149 -5.10 -19.80 7.12
CA VAL A 149 -5.31 -18.43 6.63
C VAL A 149 -6.58 -18.34 5.80
N ARG A 150 -6.81 -19.31 4.92
CA ARG A 150 -8.02 -19.38 4.08
C ARG A 150 -9.28 -19.49 4.94
N SER A 151 -9.29 -20.43 5.89
CA SER A 151 -10.42 -20.61 6.79
C SER A 151 -10.74 -19.36 7.62
N ILE A 152 -9.73 -18.69 8.17
CA ILE A 152 -9.91 -17.44 8.93
C ILE A 152 -10.56 -16.36 8.06
N TYR A 153 -10.04 -16.17 6.84
CA TYR A 153 -10.58 -15.16 5.93
C TYR A 153 -12.02 -15.47 5.51
N GLU A 154 -12.27 -16.71 5.07
CA GLU A 154 -13.59 -17.14 4.57
C GLU A 154 -14.66 -17.13 5.67
N GLN A 155 -14.31 -17.50 6.90
CA GLN A 155 -15.23 -17.40 8.05
C GLN A 155 -15.56 -15.95 8.40
N ALA A 156 -14.57 -15.04 8.32
CA ALA A 156 -14.77 -13.63 8.68
C ALA A 156 -15.53 -12.84 7.61
N THR A 157 -15.44 -13.23 6.33
CA THR A 157 -15.96 -12.44 5.20
C THR A 157 -17.11 -13.12 4.46
N GLY A 158 -17.25 -14.42 4.54
CA GLY A 158 -18.12 -15.21 3.66
C GLY A 158 -17.61 -15.32 2.21
N GLU A 159 -16.46 -14.74 1.88
CA GLU A 159 -15.89 -14.71 0.54
C GLU A 159 -14.75 -15.72 0.42
N ARG A 160 -14.60 -16.34 -0.76
CA ARG A 160 -13.46 -17.21 -1.04
C ARG A 160 -12.15 -16.42 -1.05
N ALA A 161 -11.12 -16.99 -0.44
CA ALA A 161 -9.77 -16.40 -0.39
C ALA A 161 -8.99 -16.55 -1.71
N SER A 162 -9.58 -16.18 -2.84
CA SER A 162 -8.98 -16.28 -4.18
C SER A 162 -7.71 -15.43 -4.35
N TRP A 163 -7.55 -14.40 -3.52
CA TRP A 163 -6.36 -13.53 -3.47
C TRP A 163 -5.13 -14.25 -2.91
N LEU A 164 -5.29 -15.37 -2.20
CA LEU A 164 -4.20 -16.15 -1.61
C LEU A 164 -3.55 -17.04 -2.70
N TRP A 165 -2.86 -16.38 -3.62
CA TRP A 165 -2.34 -16.96 -4.85
C TRP A 165 -0.80 -16.86 -4.94
N SER A 166 -0.15 -17.95 -5.31
CA SER A 166 1.29 -18.00 -5.56
C SER A 166 1.59 -17.69 -7.03
N TYR A 167 2.02 -16.49 -7.30
CA TYR A 167 2.38 -16.06 -8.67
C TYR A 167 3.55 -16.85 -9.25
N LYS A 168 4.47 -17.31 -8.39
CA LYS A 168 5.62 -18.11 -8.82
C LYS A 168 5.27 -19.55 -9.19
N ARG A 169 4.18 -20.09 -8.62
CA ARG A 169 3.70 -21.44 -8.89
C ARG A 169 2.46 -21.46 -9.78
N SER A 170 1.89 -20.28 -10.07
CA SER A 170 0.61 -20.14 -10.79
C SER A 170 -0.51 -21.00 -10.20
N ALA A 171 -0.59 -21.04 -8.86
CA ALA A 171 -1.51 -21.89 -8.11
C ALA A 171 -1.90 -21.21 -6.78
N PRO A 172 -2.99 -21.64 -6.12
CA PRO A 172 -3.29 -21.21 -4.75
C PRO A 172 -2.11 -21.48 -3.81
N MET A 173 -1.83 -20.55 -2.90
CA MET A 173 -0.80 -20.78 -1.88
C MET A 173 -1.13 -22.00 -1.03
N SER A 174 -0.12 -22.79 -0.69
CA SER A 174 -0.24 -24.03 0.09
C SER A 174 0.98 -24.22 0.98
N GLY A 175 0.83 -25.04 2.02
CA GLY A 175 1.85 -25.29 3.02
C GLY A 175 2.05 -24.08 3.97
N PRO A 176 3.16 -24.07 4.71
CA PRO A 176 3.46 -23.00 5.65
C PRO A 176 3.70 -21.68 4.94
N LEU A 177 3.06 -20.62 5.44
CA LEU A 177 3.26 -19.24 5.02
C LEU A 177 4.01 -18.49 6.12
N LEU A 178 5.00 -17.69 5.73
CA LEU A 178 5.60 -16.71 6.61
C LEU A 178 4.60 -15.56 6.79
N VAL A 179 4.20 -15.31 8.02
CA VAL A 179 3.31 -14.21 8.40
C VAL A 179 4.16 -13.02 8.81
N VAL A 180 4.02 -11.92 8.08
CA VAL A 180 4.73 -10.66 8.32
C VAL A 180 3.72 -9.60 8.75
N PRO A 181 3.57 -9.32 10.05
CA PRO A 181 2.65 -8.30 10.54
C PRO A 181 3.04 -6.91 10.06
N CYS A 182 2.05 -6.11 9.65
CA CYS A 182 2.25 -4.76 9.14
C CYS A 182 1.52 -3.76 10.03
N TYR A 183 2.29 -2.86 10.64
CA TYR A 183 1.81 -1.91 11.64
C TYR A 183 1.78 -0.49 11.09
N LEU A 184 0.68 0.25 11.30
CA LEU A 184 0.57 1.66 10.92
C LEU A 184 1.56 2.51 11.71
N GLY A 185 2.38 3.29 10.99
CA GLY A 185 3.40 4.13 11.60
C GLY A 185 4.47 3.36 12.38
N GLY A 186 4.50 2.02 12.25
CA GLY A 186 5.40 1.14 12.99
C GLY A 186 5.04 0.97 14.47
N PHE A 187 3.83 1.35 14.88
CA PHE A 187 3.33 1.12 16.24
C PHE A 187 2.76 -0.29 16.36
N THR A 188 3.36 -1.13 17.20
CA THR A 188 3.02 -2.55 17.33
C THR A 188 1.62 -2.82 17.88
N ASP A 189 0.96 -1.82 18.45
CA ASP A 189 -0.45 -1.83 18.86
C ASP A 189 -1.42 -1.47 17.73
N ARG A 190 -0.91 -1.04 16.56
CA ARG A 190 -1.70 -0.63 15.40
C ARG A 190 -1.52 -1.59 14.23
N LEU A 191 -1.81 -2.87 14.45
CA LEU A 191 -1.80 -3.85 13.38
C LEU A 191 -2.84 -3.47 12.32
N SER A 192 -2.43 -3.41 11.06
CA SER A 192 -3.25 -2.97 9.94
C SER A 192 -3.50 -4.08 8.93
N SER A 193 -2.51 -4.93 8.73
CA SER A 193 -2.56 -5.99 7.73
C SER A 193 -1.45 -7.00 7.97
N VAL A 194 -1.39 -8.02 7.13
CA VAL A 194 -0.27 -8.97 7.05
C VAL A 194 0.17 -9.13 5.61
N GLU A 195 1.48 -9.28 5.40
CA GLU A 195 2.04 -9.86 4.18
C GLU A 195 2.27 -11.35 4.43
N LEU A 196 1.88 -12.18 3.48
CA LEU A 196 2.05 -13.63 3.52
C LEU A 196 3.03 -14.04 2.42
N ILE A 197 4.02 -14.85 2.78
CA ILE A 197 5.06 -15.29 1.86
C ILE A 197 5.10 -16.81 1.84
N ASP A 198 4.94 -17.41 0.65
CA ASP A 198 5.02 -18.86 0.51
C ASP A 198 6.46 -19.37 0.42
N ALA A 199 6.62 -20.70 0.44
CA ALA A 199 7.91 -21.36 0.31
C ALA A 199 8.65 -20.99 -0.98
N ALA A 200 7.93 -20.70 -2.09
CA ALA A 200 8.52 -20.26 -3.36
C ALA A 200 8.95 -18.79 -3.35
N GLY A 201 8.47 -18.01 -2.36
CA GLY A 201 8.75 -16.58 -2.21
C GLY A 201 7.78 -15.69 -2.97
N SER A 202 6.59 -16.19 -3.34
CA SER A 202 5.47 -15.34 -3.75
C SER A 202 4.94 -14.63 -2.52
N LYS A 203 4.59 -13.36 -2.69
CA LYS A 203 4.15 -12.47 -1.62
C LYS A 203 2.76 -11.95 -1.95
N VAL A 204 1.86 -12.00 -1.00
CA VAL A 204 0.54 -11.40 -1.09
C VAL A 204 0.21 -10.66 0.20
N CYS A 205 -0.58 -9.61 0.10
CA CYS A 205 -1.10 -8.88 1.25
C CYS A 205 -2.54 -9.27 1.49
N LEU A 206 -2.97 -9.24 2.75
CA LEU A 206 -4.36 -9.46 3.10
C LEU A 206 -5.25 -8.48 2.34
N ARG A 207 -6.25 -9.01 1.64
CA ARG A 207 -7.22 -8.21 0.89
C ARG A 207 -7.98 -7.26 1.82
N GLY A 208 -8.17 -6.02 1.39
CA GLY A 208 -8.87 -5.00 2.18
C GLY A 208 -8.00 -4.32 3.25
N GLY A 209 -6.79 -4.81 3.54
CA GLY A 209 -5.90 -4.21 4.52
C GLY A 209 -5.34 -2.85 4.09
N ARG A 210 -5.24 -1.92 5.01
CA ARG A 210 -4.56 -0.65 4.77
C ARG A 210 -3.06 -0.89 4.69
N MET A 211 -2.49 -0.60 3.53
CA MET A 211 -1.09 -0.90 3.24
C MET A 211 -0.20 0.35 3.22
N SER A 212 -0.74 1.51 2.83
CA SER A 212 0.01 2.78 2.82
C SER A 212 0.39 3.20 4.23
N GLY A 213 1.69 3.39 4.47
CA GLY A 213 2.25 3.73 5.78
C GLY A 213 2.21 2.60 6.81
N ALA A 214 1.85 1.37 6.39
CA ALA A 214 1.96 0.17 7.22
C ALA A 214 3.21 -0.63 6.82
N PHE A 215 4.00 -1.03 7.79
CA PHE A 215 5.26 -1.73 7.57
C PHE A 215 5.59 -2.69 8.73
N TRP A 216 6.44 -3.66 8.47
CA TRP A 216 6.94 -4.54 9.51
C TRP A 216 7.98 -3.82 10.37
N THR A 217 7.86 -3.97 11.67
CA THR A 217 8.77 -3.40 12.67
C THR A 217 9.30 -4.50 13.58
N PRO A 218 10.63 -4.63 13.75
CA PRO A 218 11.18 -5.59 14.71
C PRO A 218 10.88 -5.17 16.15
N VAL A 219 10.75 -6.16 17.03
CA VAL A 219 10.67 -5.91 18.47
C VAL A 219 11.94 -5.19 18.93
N GLY A 220 11.80 -4.20 19.81
CA GLY A 220 12.94 -3.46 20.36
C GLY A 220 13.42 -2.29 19.52
N LEU A 221 12.77 -1.95 18.37
CA LEU A 221 13.16 -0.79 17.55
C LEU A 221 13.25 0.50 18.38
N GLY A 222 12.26 0.77 19.26
CA GLY A 222 12.26 1.97 20.10
C GLY A 222 13.45 2.03 21.04
N ALA A 223 13.84 0.92 21.68
CA ALA A 223 15.01 0.84 22.52
C ALA A 223 16.31 1.06 21.72
N ALA A 224 16.39 0.54 20.49
CA ALA A 224 17.54 0.77 19.63
C ALA A 224 17.68 2.25 19.26
N VAL A 225 16.57 2.96 19.00
CA VAL A 225 16.58 4.42 18.75
C VAL A 225 17.02 5.19 19.98
N GLN A 226 16.53 4.83 21.18
CA GLN A 226 16.95 5.46 22.45
C GLN A 226 18.45 5.26 22.72
N ALA A 227 19.00 4.13 22.29
CA ALA A 227 20.45 3.85 22.33
C ALA A 227 21.24 4.54 21.21
N GLY A 228 20.65 5.47 20.47
CA GLY A 228 21.32 6.26 19.43
C GLY A 228 21.62 5.48 18.13
N LYS A 229 21.02 4.30 17.94
CA LYS A 229 21.23 3.52 16.72
C LYS A 229 20.48 4.13 15.53
N ARG A 230 21.10 4.06 14.35
CA ARG A 230 20.43 4.35 13.07
C ARG A 230 19.29 3.37 12.82
N ILE A 231 18.29 3.80 12.06
CA ILE A 231 17.20 2.93 11.62
C ILE A 231 17.30 2.74 10.12
N GLY A 232 17.40 1.49 9.69
CA GLY A 232 17.29 1.12 8.28
C GLY A 232 15.83 1.00 7.84
N ILE A 233 15.57 1.35 6.59
CA ILE A 233 14.27 1.19 5.92
C ILE A 233 14.52 0.41 4.64
N ALA A 234 14.19 -0.87 4.62
CA ALA A 234 14.34 -1.74 3.46
C ALA A 234 13.02 -1.99 2.75
N GLU A 235 13.05 -2.33 1.46
CA GLU A 235 11.85 -2.72 0.74
C GLU A 235 11.28 -4.02 1.28
N GLY A 236 12.09 -5.08 1.34
CA GLY A 236 11.63 -6.41 1.68
C GLY A 236 12.07 -6.89 3.05
N ILE A 237 11.30 -7.83 3.64
CA ILE A 237 11.62 -8.43 4.94
C ILE A 237 12.99 -9.12 4.95
N ALA A 238 13.38 -9.83 3.89
CA ALA A 238 14.67 -10.50 3.85
C ALA A 238 15.83 -9.49 3.86
N THR A 239 15.73 -8.39 3.13
CA THR A 239 16.72 -7.30 3.12
C THR A 239 16.82 -6.66 4.51
N ALA A 240 15.68 -6.37 5.16
CA ALA A 240 15.66 -5.83 6.51
C ALA A 240 16.34 -6.75 7.52
N LEU A 241 16.06 -8.06 7.48
CA LEU A 241 16.69 -9.05 8.33
C LEU A 241 18.20 -9.17 8.05
N SER A 242 18.62 -9.19 6.77
CA SER A 242 20.03 -9.23 6.40
C SER A 242 20.81 -8.06 6.95
N LEU A 243 20.31 -6.83 6.78
CA LEU A 243 20.95 -5.62 7.29
C LEU A 243 21.03 -5.62 8.81
N THR A 244 19.98 -6.08 9.49
CA THR A 244 19.98 -6.17 10.94
C THR A 244 21.01 -7.19 11.44
N GLN A 245 21.11 -8.36 10.78
CA GLN A 245 21.99 -9.44 11.23
C GLN A 245 23.45 -9.23 10.88
N VAL A 246 23.73 -8.70 9.69
CA VAL A 246 25.10 -8.54 9.18
C VAL A 246 25.72 -7.21 9.59
N LYS A 247 24.93 -6.14 9.65
CA LYS A 247 25.42 -4.79 9.94
C LYS A 247 25.02 -4.29 11.34
N GLY A 248 24.24 -5.04 12.09
CA GLY A 248 23.68 -4.56 13.37
C GLY A 248 22.78 -3.33 13.22
N LEU A 249 22.28 -3.06 12.00
CA LEU A 249 21.39 -1.95 11.69
C LEU A 249 19.94 -2.37 11.92
N PRO A 250 19.24 -1.91 12.98
CA PRO A 250 17.83 -2.20 13.17
C PRO A 250 17.04 -1.70 11.94
N CYS A 251 16.39 -2.62 11.22
CA CYS A 251 15.70 -2.31 9.97
C CYS A 251 14.21 -2.62 10.08
N VAL A 252 13.39 -1.74 9.50
CA VAL A 252 11.98 -2.01 9.17
C VAL A 252 11.85 -2.45 7.72
N ALA A 253 10.74 -3.14 7.39
CA ALA A 253 10.44 -3.53 6.02
C ALA A 253 9.19 -2.83 5.51
N ALA A 254 9.36 -1.97 4.51
CA ALA A 254 8.27 -1.22 3.87
C ALA A 254 7.37 -2.11 2.99
N ARG A 255 7.83 -3.30 2.60
CA ARG A 255 7.20 -4.38 1.81
C ARG A 255 7.06 -4.12 0.32
N SER A 256 7.21 -2.88 -0.15
CA SER A 256 7.29 -2.53 -1.56
C SER A 256 7.98 -1.18 -1.74
N CYS A 257 8.58 -0.95 -2.91
CA CYS A 257 9.18 0.34 -3.27
C CYS A 257 8.16 1.49 -3.18
N VAL A 258 6.90 1.26 -3.56
CA VAL A 258 5.81 2.26 -3.50
C VAL A 258 5.51 2.71 -2.07
N ASN A 259 5.80 1.88 -1.06
CA ASN A 259 5.53 2.22 0.33
C ASN A 259 6.77 2.78 1.08
N LEU A 260 7.93 2.86 0.44
CA LEU A 260 9.16 3.40 1.06
C LEU A 260 8.97 4.83 1.54
N GLU A 261 8.40 5.69 0.72
CA GLU A 261 8.15 7.09 1.07
C GLU A 261 7.24 7.22 2.30
N ALA A 262 6.07 6.56 2.26
CA ALA A 262 5.11 6.61 3.37
C ALA A 262 5.72 6.01 4.67
N THR A 263 6.55 4.97 4.56
CA THR A 263 7.26 4.36 5.69
C THR A 263 8.31 5.32 6.26
N ALA A 264 9.11 5.94 5.41
CA ALA A 264 10.16 6.88 5.83
C ALA A 264 9.58 8.12 6.52
N ILE A 265 8.50 8.68 5.98
CA ILE A 265 7.78 9.82 6.59
C ILE A 265 7.18 9.41 7.96
N ALA A 266 6.56 8.23 8.04
CA ALA A 266 5.98 7.75 9.29
C ALA A 266 7.05 7.55 10.39
N LEU A 267 8.21 7.01 10.04
CA LEU A 267 9.34 6.86 10.96
C LEU A 267 9.94 8.22 11.36
N ARG A 268 10.07 9.16 10.44
CA ARG A 268 10.52 10.51 10.74
C ARG A 268 9.59 11.22 11.71
N ASN A 269 8.28 11.10 11.52
CA ASN A 269 7.28 11.66 12.43
C ASN A 269 7.34 11.01 13.83
N ARG A 270 7.56 9.69 13.87
CA ARG A 270 7.67 8.94 15.14
C ARG A 270 8.97 9.19 15.89
N PHE A 271 10.07 9.32 15.15
CA PHE A 271 11.43 9.49 15.67
C PHE A 271 12.10 10.70 15.02
N PRO A 272 11.70 11.95 15.37
CA PRO A 272 12.14 13.16 14.67
C PRO A 272 13.65 13.36 14.66
N ARG A 273 14.36 12.86 15.67
CA ARG A 273 15.80 13.01 15.85
C ARG A 273 16.62 11.79 15.41
N ALA A 274 15.96 10.68 15.03
CA ALA A 274 16.68 9.48 14.63
C ALA A 274 17.37 9.67 13.28
N GLU A 275 18.54 9.07 13.12
CA GLU A 275 19.20 8.97 11.82
C GLU A 275 18.55 7.81 11.05
N LEU A 276 17.83 8.14 9.97
CA LEU A 276 17.17 7.18 9.10
C LEU A 276 18.04 6.89 7.88
N VAL A 277 18.08 5.64 7.44
CA VAL A 277 18.81 5.18 6.24
C VAL A 277 17.84 4.42 5.36
N VAL A 278 17.48 4.96 4.20
CA VAL A 278 16.66 4.24 3.21
C VAL A 278 17.59 3.34 2.41
N CYS A 279 17.36 2.03 2.51
CA CYS A 279 18.14 1.00 1.85
C CYS A 279 17.41 0.57 0.57
N GLY A 280 17.77 1.17 -0.56
CA GLY A 280 17.17 0.90 -1.87
C GLY A 280 17.71 -0.39 -2.49
N ASP A 281 16.83 -1.15 -3.16
CA ASP A 281 17.25 -2.23 -4.05
C ASP A 281 17.69 -1.61 -5.38
N ARG A 282 18.78 -2.14 -5.97
CA ARG A 282 19.30 -1.62 -7.23
C ARG A 282 18.33 -1.87 -8.39
N GLY A 283 18.15 -0.88 -9.24
CA GLY A 283 17.21 -0.90 -10.36
C GLY A 283 15.88 -0.24 -9.98
N ASN A 284 14.75 -0.94 -10.15
CA ASN A 284 13.42 -0.36 -10.00
C ASN A 284 13.10 0.26 -8.62
N GLY A 285 13.87 -0.09 -7.57
CA GLY A 285 13.70 0.44 -6.22
C GLY A 285 14.52 1.69 -5.91
N GLU A 286 15.52 2.00 -6.72
CA GLU A 286 16.53 3.05 -6.45
C GLU A 286 15.90 4.45 -6.48
N GLU A 287 15.11 4.75 -7.51
CA GLU A 287 14.39 6.03 -7.60
C GLU A 287 13.41 6.23 -6.44
N ALA A 288 12.63 5.20 -6.11
CA ALA A 288 11.70 5.27 -4.99
C ALA A 288 12.42 5.46 -3.64
N ALA A 289 13.59 4.85 -3.47
CA ALA A 289 14.42 5.01 -2.28
C ALA A 289 14.99 6.44 -2.19
N THR A 290 15.43 7.02 -3.31
CA THR A 290 15.92 8.40 -3.39
C THR A 290 14.83 9.39 -2.96
N VAL A 291 13.64 9.28 -3.57
CA VAL A 291 12.48 10.14 -3.23
C VAL A 291 12.11 9.99 -1.75
N ALA A 292 12.07 8.76 -1.23
CA ALA A 292 11.75 8.51 0.17
C ALA A 292 12.79 9.12 1.13
N ALA A 293 14.08 9.02 0.78
CA ALA A 293 15.17 9.59 1.57
C ALA A 293 15.11 11.11 1.61
N GLU A 294 14.90 11.76 0.46
CA GLU A 294 14.76 13.21 0.36
C GLU A 294 13.59 13.73 1.21
N LYS A 295 12.40 13.17 1.03
CA LYS A 295 11.19 13.61 1.76
C LYS A 295 11.27 13.39 3.26
N ALA A 296 11.93 12.33 3.71
CA ALA A 296 12.11 12.03 5.12
C ALA A 296 13.40 12.63 5.71
N ARG A 297 14.20 13.36 4.93
CA ARG A 297 15.54 13.85 5.34
C ARG A 297 16.39 12.71 5.91
N ALA A 298 16.45 11.60 5.19
CA ALA A 298 17.17 10.39 5.54
C ALA A 298 18.40 10.22 4.66
N LEU A 299 19.35 9.42 5.11
CA LEU A 299 20.44 8.94 4.28
C LEU A 299 19.92 7.89 3.29
N ILE A 300 20.61 7.72 2.17
CA ILE A 300 20.35 6.65 1.21
C ILE A 300 21.53 5.68 1.18
N ALA A 301 21.21 4.39 1.11
CA ALA A 301 22.19 3.33 0.88
C ALA A 301 21.67 2.41 -0.23
N VAL A 302 22.46 2.31 -1.30
CA VAL A 302 22.18 1.41 -2.44
C VAL A 302 23.37 0.45 -2.56
N PRO A 303 23.14 -0.87 -2.74
CA PRO A 303 24.22 -1.82 -2.86
C PRO A 303 25.04 -1.56 -4.11
N PHE A 304 26.35 -1.55 -3.94
CA PHE A 304 27.30 -1.50 -5.04
C PHE A 304 27.77 -2.92 -5.35
N PHE A 305 27.58 -3.35 -6.60
CA PHE A 305 28.12 -4.62 -7.09
C PHE A 305 29.23 -4.32 -8.08
N SER A 306 30.41 -4.91 -7.85
CA SER A 306 31.49 -4.84 -8.85
C SER A 306 31.08 -5.59 -10.13
N LYS A 307 31.64 -5.21 -11.29
CA LYS A 307 31.40 -5.91 -12.56
C LYS A 307 31.62 -7.42 -12.46
N GLN A 308 32.69 -7.84 -11.76
CA GLN A 308 33.04 -9.25 -11.53
C GLN A 308 31.94 -10.02 -10.74
N LEU A 309 31.25 -9.37 -9.83
CA LEU A 309 30.12 -10.00 -9.09
C LEU A 309 28.85 -10.11 -9.94
N LEU A 310 28.62 -9.20 -10.89
CA LEU A 310 27.47 -9.24 -11.78
C LEU A 310 27.59 -10.32 -12.88
N GLU A 311 28.81 -10.73 -13.20
CA GLU A 311 29.08 -11.81 -14.17
C GLU A 311 28.93 -13.23 -13.56
N GLN A 312 28.72 -13.34 -12.24
CA GLN A 312 28.56 -14.61 -11.52
C GLN A 312 27.07 -14.96 -11.25
N PHE A 313 26.13 -14.10 -11.64
CA PHE A 313 24.68 -14.28 -11.49
C PHE A 313 23.93 -14.11 -12.82
#